data_05ae08070c280631ec53a69b76aec5a5
#
_entry.id   05ae08070c280631ec53a69b76aec5a5
#
_cell.length_a   1.000
_cell.length_b   1.000
_cell.length_c   1.000
_cell.angle_alpha   90.00
_cell.angle_beta   90.00
_cell.angle_gamma   90.00
#
_symmetry.space_group_name_H-M   'P 1'
#
loop_
_entity.id
_entity.type
_entity.pdbx_description
1 polymer ?
#
loop_
_entity_poly.entity_id
_entity_poly.type
_entity_poly.pdbx_seq_one_letter_code
_entity_poly.pdbx_strand_id
1 'polypeptide(L)' 'MKFVCPVCGYVEEFDGDELPEGFKCPQCGVDGSRFIKQDETEMTWA' A
#
# COMPACT_ATOMS: atom_id res chain seq x y z
N MET A 1 7.52 4.07 1.79
CA MET A 1 6.54 3.91 0.76
C MET A 1 5.20 3.59 1.34
N LYS A 2 4.13 4.20 0.90
CA LYS A 2 2.84 3.92 1.45
C LYS A 2 2.04 3.07 0.50
N PHE A 3 1.26 2.17 1.06
CA PHE A 3 0.43 1.30 0.25
C PHE A 3 -1.01 1.45 0.72
N VAL A 4 -1.93 1.55 -0.18
CA VAL A 4 -3.32 1.79 0.17
C VAL A 4 -4.16 0.60 -0.29
N CYS A 5 -4.99 0.10 0.59
CA CYS A 5 -5.86 -1.00 0.26
C CYS A 5 -6.99 -0.49 -0.61
N PRO A 6 -7.20 -1.05 -1.77
CA PRO A 6 -8.25 -0.56 -2.65
C PRO A 6 -9.66 -0.97 -2.23
N VAL A 7 -9.76 -1.81 -1.24
CA VAL A 7 -11.07 -2.27 -0.81
C VAL A 7 -11.57 -1.50 0.39
N CYS A 8 -10.78 -1.38 1.42
CA CYS A 8 -11.23 -0.68 2.62
C CYS A 8 -10.53 0.65 2.85
N GLY A 9 -9.55 0.96 2.09
CA GLY A 9 -8.85 2.23 2.26
C GLY A 9 -7.79 2.21 3.33
N TYR A 10 -7.39 1.05 3.78
CA TYR A 10 -6.37 0.98 4.82
C TYR A 10 -5.03 1.40 4.26
N VAL A 11 -4.28 2.17 5.01
CA VAL A 11 -2.98 2.63 4.58
C VAL A 11 -1.90 1.95 5.39
N GLU A 12 -0.94 1.34 4.70
CA GLU A 12 0.14 0.66 5.38
C GLU A 12 1.45 1.30 4.96
N GLU A 13 2.29 1.66 5.90
CA GLU A 13 3.56 2.25 5.58
C GLU A 13 4.64 1.21 5.66
N PHE A 14 5.40 1.01 4.63
CA PHE A 14 6.42 -0.02 4.62
C PHE A 14 7.66 0.55 4.02
N ASP A 15 8.82 0.12 4.50
CA ASP A 15 10.04 0.64 4.02
C ASP A 15 10.43 0.16 2.67
N GLY A 16 9.97 -0.79 2.07
CA GLY A 16 10.42 -1.29 0.79
C GLY A 16 9.56 -0.83 -0.36
N ASP A 17 9.94 -1.20 -1.57
CA ASP A 17 9.17 -0.88 -2.71
C ASP A 17 7.96 -1.76 -2.83
N GLU A 18 7.90 -2.87 -2.20
CA GLU A 18 6.80 -3.78 -2.30
C GLU A 18 6.51 -4.39 -0.97
N LEU A 19 5.31 -4.82 -0.76
CA LEU A 19 4.95 -5.47 0.49
C LEU A 19 5.49 -6.89 0.51
N PRO A 20 5.70 -7.46 1.68
CA PRO A 20 6.27 -8.80 1.76
C PRO A 20 5.30 -9.83 1.24
N GLU A 21 5.86 -10.96 0.78
CA GLU A 21 5.03 -11.99 0.28
C GLU A 21 4.11 -12.49 1.38
N GLY A 22 2.92 -12.77 1.12
CA GLY A 22 2.00 -13.27 2.13
C GLY A 22 1.31 -12.18 2.92
N PHE A 23 1.62 -10.92 2.67
CA PHE A 23 1.02 -9.84 3.43
C PHE A 23 -0.43 -9.70 3.02
N LYS A 24 -1.32 -9.47 3.97
CA LYS A 24 -2.69 -9.24 3.69
C LYS A 24 -3.21 -8.09 4.50
N CYS A 25 -4.24 -7.43 4.03
CA CYS A 25 -4.80 -6.30 4.72
C CYS A 25 -5.36 -6.75 6.06
N PRO A 26 -4.94 -6.17 7.15
CA PRO A 26 -5.43 -6.57 8.46
C PRO A 26 -6.86 -6.11 8.70
N GLN A 27 -7.40 -5.29 7.85
CA GLN A 27 -8.74 -4.82 8.03
C GLN A 27 -9.73 -5.58 7.18
N CYS A 28 -9.49 -5.80 5.93
CA CYS A 28 -10.44 -6.51 5.10
C CYS A 28 -9.90 -7.84 4.60
N GLY A 29 -8.63 -8.10 4.73
CA GLY A 29 -8.07 -9.39 4.34
C GLY A 29 -7.70 -9.55 2.89
N VAL A 30 -7.70 -8.48 2.12
CA VAL A 30 -7.37 -8.60 0.73
C VAL A 30 -5.87 -8.86 0.58
N ASP A 31 -5.44 -9.47 -0.50
CA ASP A 31 -4.05 -9.76 -0.70
C ASP A 31 -3.22 -8.53 -0.74
N GLY A 32 -2.04 -8.55 -0.24
CA GLY A 32 -1.13 -7.40 -0.28
C GLY A 32 -0.77 -7.00 -1.69
N SER A 33 -0.82 -7.95 -2.62
CA SER A 33 -0.46 -7.61 -3.98
C SER A 33 -1.52 -6.71 -4.61
N ARG A 34 -2.68 -6.56 -3.97
CA ARG A 34 -3.67 -5.70 -4.53
C ARG A 34 -3.49 -4.28 -4.06
N PHE A 35 -2.67 -4.04 -3.08
CA PHE A 35 -2.48 -2.69 -2.56
C PHE A 35 -1.90 -1.77 -3.64
N ILE A 36 -2.28 -0.52 -3.58
CA ILE A 36 -1.81 0.45 -4.55
C ILE A 36 -0.66 1.23 -3.95
N LYS A 37 0.45 1.30 -4.65
CA LYS A 37 1.61 1.99 -4.14
C LYS A 37 1.38 3.48 -4.23
N GLN A 38 1.59 4.19 -3.16
CA GLN A 38 1.46 5.62 -3.16
C GLN A 38 2.81 6.22 -2.98
N ASP A 39 3.35 6.79 -4.03
CA ASP A 39 4.70 7.31 -3.97
C ASP A 39 4.59 8.71 -3.52
N GLU A 40 5.02 9.08 -2.37
CA GLU A 40 4.85 10.34 -1.97
C GLU A 40 5.93 11.18 -2.31
N THR A 41 6.85 10.86 -3.07
CA THR A 41 7.85 11.74 -3.34
C THR A 41 7.50 12.44 -4.49
N GLU A 42 6.52 12.41 -5.13
CA GLU A 42 6.35 13.02 -6.24
C GLU A 42 5.53 14.00 -6.21
N MET A 43 5.38 14.77 -5.86
CA MET A 43 4.52 15.64 -5.82
C MET A 43 4.81 16.74 -6.37
N THR A 44 5.47 16.99 -7.00
CA THR A 44 5.75 18.10 -7.37
C THR A 44 5.07 18.54 -8.38
N TRP A 45 4.51 18.30 -9.08
CA TRP A 45 3.99 18.74 -10.16
C TRP A 45 3.24 19.77 -10.05
N ALA A 46 3.03 20.09 -9.54
CA ALA A 46 2.35 21.17 -9.46
C ALA A 46 2.24 21.88 -10.44
#